data_977996c453ab5b22cca4fca5c4f5745f
#
_entry.id   977996c453ab5b22cca4fca5c4f5745f
#
_cell.length_a   1.000
_cell.length_b   1.000
_cell.length_c   1.000
_cell.angle_alpha   90.00
_cell.angle_beta   90.00
_cell.angle_gamma   90.00
#
_symmetry.space_group_name_H-M   'P 1'
#
loop_
_entity.id
_entity.type
_entity.pdbx_description
1 polymer ?
#
loop_
_entity_poly.entity_id
_entity_poly.type
_entity_poly.pdbx_seq_one_letter_code
_entity_poly.pdbx_strand_id
1 'polypeptide(L)'
;MPLYDYGNTRLRARISKLFSFPTLESFAYLTSLDSLISQLSKTHYQDAIQIALTYAHGYGCISDALRRKLIEIQDNLRRFYDPVIWEKIKTIFLREDVKNIKSIIRGIIHKTQPRIIINSLSPLGVIPEQYTTRIAQAKNIQDAIDRMSVYQLEFAPSLLALKGSDRFASSAELERVLEFWYFSKIEQILKGSGENIDLLRKANMIEIDITNINTLLRYVDAPDSPETAGSTIEHFLIEGGSYSPKYLINLSHTNLISDVIKKLAGKKYQSYLMEALNCYQETQLLSEFENQLRIYALRWLSLLPKLSPFGVGVPMGYVALKKSEIRNIRWIAKGILSGFEPKFIIENIERIQ
;
A
#
# COMPACT_ATOMS: atom_id res chain seq x y z
N MET A 1 -27.48 -15.17 5.45
CA MET A 1 -26.22 -14.47 5.77
C MET A 1 -25.16 -14.95 4.79
N PRO A 2 -24.37 -14.06 4.17
CA PRO A 2 -23.25 -14.50 3.36
C PRO A 2 -22.24 -15.25 4.22
N LEU A 3 -21.87 -16.45 3.81
CA LEU A 3 -21.04 -17.36 4.60
C LEU A 3 -19.56 -17.11 4.27
N TYR A 4 -18.79 -16.64 5.24
CA TYR A 4 -17.32 -16.52 5.13
C TYR A 4 -16.59 -17.86 5.32
N ASP A 5 -17.26 -18.90 5.83
CA ASP A 5 -16.63 -20.13 6.37
C ASP A 5 -15.74 -20.83 5.38
N TYR A 6 -16.22 -21.06 4.16
CA TYR A 6 -15.43 -21.72 3.11
C TYR A 6 -14.16 -20.95 2.78
N GLY A 7 -14.30 -19.64 2.53
CA GLY A 7 -13.16 -18.78 2.19
C GLY A 7 -12.18 -18.67 3.35
N ASN A 8 -12.68 -18.43 4.55
CA ASN A 8 -11.86 -18.29 5.75
C ASN A 8 -11.06 -19.57 6.06
N THR A 9 -11.66 -20.75 5.93
CA THR A 9 -10.95 -22.03 6.11
C THR A 9 -9.80 -22.18 5.11
N ARG A 10 -10.05 -21.88 3.84
CA ARG A 10 -9.04 -21.91 2.78
C ARG A 10 -7.90 -20.92 3.02
N LEU A 11 -8.22 -19.71 3.50
CA LEU A 11 -7.20 -18.69 3.79
C LEU A 11 -6.38 -19.03 5.03
N ARG A 12 -6.97 -19.60 6.08
CA ARG A 12 -6.23 -20.06 7.26
C ARG A 12 -5.18 -21.11 6.91
N ALA A 13 -5.54 -22.07 6.06
CA ALA A 13 -4.59 -23.06 5.54
C ALA A 13 -3.45 -22.40 4.73
N ARG A 14 -3.65 -21.21 4.15
CA ARG A 14 -2.59 -20.44 3.50
C ARG A 14 -1.79 -19.59 4.47
N ILE A 15 -2.42 -19.03 5.47
CA ILE A 15 -1.75 -18.28 6.55
C ILE A 15 -0.77 -19.19 7.28
N SER A 16 -1.13 -20.45 7.55
CA SER A 16 -0.24 -21.40 8.24
C SER A 16 1.00 -21.81 7.41
N LYS A 17 1.02 -21.52 6.11
CA LYS A 17 2.16 -21.77 5.21
C LYS A 17 3.08 -20.56 5.03
N LEU A 18 2.72 -19.40 5.58
CA LEU A 18 3.57 -18.21 5.51
C LEU A 18 4.87 -18.42 6.31
N PHE A 19 5.95 -17.83 5.83
CA PHE A 19 7.24 -17.97 6.48
C PHE A 19 7.27 -17.30 7.85
N SER A 20 7.77 -18.05 8.83
CA SER A 20 8.09 -17.49 10.15
C SER A 20 9.32 -16.58 10.06
N PHE A 21 9.51 -15.72 11.07
CA PHE A 21 10.70 -14.86 11.15
C PHE A 21 12.01 -15.68 11.11
N PRO A 22 12.19 -16.80 11.85
CA PRO A 22 13.41 -17.62 11.74
C PRO A 22 13.68 -18.16 10.33
N THR A 23 12.62 -18.46 9.56
CA THR A 23 12.77 -18.89 8.16
C THR A 23 13.28 -17.73 7.28
N LEU A 24 12.71 -16.55 7.42
CA LEU A 24 13.15 -15.36 6.68
C LEU A 24 14.58 -14.96 7.08
N GLU A 25 14.90 -15.06 8.36
CA GLU A 25 16.25 -14.84 8.88
C GLU A 25 17.25 -15.80 8.25
N SER A 26 16.92 -17.10 8.14
CA SER A 26 17.79 -18.07 7.48
C SER A 26 18.06 -17.75 6.01
N PHE A 27 17.09 -17.13 5.32
CA PHE A 27 17.28 -16.69 3.94
C PHE A 27 18.25 -15.50 3.82
N ALA A 28 18.33 -14.65 4.83
CA ALA A 28 19.25 -13.51 4.83
C ALA A 28 20.75 -13.93 4.91
N TYR A 29 21.03 -15.12 5.40
CA TYR A 29 22.40 -15.69 5.43
C TYR A 29 22.80 -16.36 4.11
N LEU A 30 21.92 -16.46 3.13
CA LEU A 30 22.28 -17.05 1.83
C LEU A 30 23.20 -16.09 1.06
N THR A 31 24.21 -16.68 0.41
CA THR A 31 25.27 -15.93 -0.27
C THR A 31 25.00 -15.64 -1.74
N SER A 32 23.92 -16.21 -2.32
CA SER A 32 23.59 -16.02 -3.73
C SER A 32 22.09 -16.08 -3.97
N LEU A 33 21.65 -15.41 -5.05
CA LEU A 33 20.25 -15.47 -5.51
C LEU A 33 19.85 -16.89 -5.94
N ASP A 34 20.78 -17.68 -6.48
CA ASP A 34 20.50 -19.07 -6.90
C ASP A 34 20.23 -19.95 -5.68
N SER A 35 20.93 -19.73 -4.57
CA SER A 35 20.65 -20.40 -3.30
C SER A 35 19.27 -20.02 -2.77
N LEU A 36 18.87 -18.75 -2.87
CA LEU A 36 17.51 -18.29 -2.48
C LEU A 36 16.43 -18.89 -3.39
N ILE A 37 16.65 -18.93 -4.70
CA ILE A 37 15.75 -19.57 -5.68
C ILE A 37 15.59 -21.06 -5.34
N SER A 38 16.68 -21.76 -5.05
CA SER A 38 16.67 -23.18 -4.65
C SER A 38 15.87 -23.40 -3.36
N GLN A 39 15.99 -22.52 -2.37
CA GLN A 39 15.18 -22.64 -1.14
C GLN A 39 13.68 -22.34 -1.40
N LEU A 40 13.38 -21.28 -2.14
CA LEU A 40 11.99 -20.94 -2.49
C LEU A 40 11.31 -22.04 -3.33
N SER A 41 12.05 -22.75 -4.18
CA SER A 41 11.56 -23.88 -4.99
C SER A 41 11.11 -25.09 -4.16
N LYS A 42 11.49 -25.17 -2.89
CA LYS A 42 11.05 -26.24 -1.95
C LYS A 42 9.84 -25.85 -1.11
N THR A 43 9.24 -24.71 -1.40
CA THR A 43 8.16 -24.13 -0.60
C THR A 43 6.89 -23.92 -1.43
N HIS A 44 5.91 -23.25 -0.86
CA HIS A 44 4.69 -22.83 -1.57
C HIS A 44 4.94 -21.80 -2.71
N TYR A 45 6.19 -21.40 -2.97
CA TYR A 45 6.61 -20.64 -4.14
C TYR A 45 7.06 -21.51 -5.32
N GLN A 46 7.15 -22.83 -5.17
CA GLN A 46 7.67 -23.78 -6.16
C GLN A 46 7.15 -23.52 -7.58
N ASP A 47 5.82 -23.54 -7.76
CA ASP A 47 5.21 -23.38 -9.09
C ASP A 47 5.57 -22.02 -9.72
N ALA A 48 5.52 -20.96 -8.92
CA ALA A 48 5.85 -19.62 -9.40
C ALA A 48 7.33 -19.48 -9.81
N ILE A 49 8.24 -20.08 -9.04
CA ILE A 49 9.67 -20.14 -9.35
C ILE A 49 9.94 -20.97 -10.61
N GLN A 50 9.33 -22.15 -10.72
CA GLN A 50 9.52 -23.02 -11.89
C GLN A 50 9.08 -22.32 -13.18
N ILE A 51 7.94 -21.65 -13.17
CA ILE A 51 7.46 -20.88 -14.33
C ILE A 51 8.43 -19.74 -14.63
N ALA A 52 8.86 -18.98 -13.62
CA ALA A 52 9.75 -17.84 -13.83
C ALA A 52 11.12 -18.27 -14.38
N LEU A 53 11.67 -19.42 -13.97
CA LEU A 53 12.94 -19.95 -14.45
C LEU A 53 12.94 -20.30 -15.95
N THR A 54 11.77 -20.45 -16.57
CA THR A 54 11.69 -20.73 -18.04
C THR A 54 12.16 -19.56 -18.90
N TYR A 55 12.18 -18.31 -18.37
CA TYR A 55 12.51 -17.11 -19.14
C TYR A 55 13.27 -16.03 -18.36
N ALA A 56 13.50 -16.22 -17.06
CA ALA A 56 14.22 -15.25 -16.22
C ALA A 56 15.19 -15.94 -15.25
N HIS A 57 16.28 -15.25 -14.89
CA HIS A 57 17.30 -15.73 -13.97
C HIS A 57 17.56 -14.72 -12.86
N GLY A 58 18.19 -15.16 -11.78
CA GLY A 58 18.61 -14.33 -10.66
C GLY A 58 17.46 -13.51 -10.08
N TYR A 59 17.68 -12.21 -9.88
CA TYR A 59 16.66 -11.32 -9.30
C TYR A 59 15.38 -11.22 -10.16
N GLY A 60 15.51 -11.31 -11.48
CA GLY A 60 14.35 -11.29 -12.39
C GLY A 60 13.40 -12.46 -12.15
N CYS A 61 13.93 -13.68 -11.95
CA CYS A 61 13.17 -14.87 -11.60
C CYS A 61 12.40 -14.68 -10.29
N ILE A 62 13.09 -14.23 -9.22
CA ILE A 62 12.44 -13.98 -7.92
C ILE A 62 11.36 -12.92 -8.04
N SER A 63 11.64 -11.80 -8.70
CA SER A 63 10.69 -10.70 -8.87
C SER A 63 9.41 -11.13 -9.58
N ASP A 64 9.53 -11.94 -10.65
CA ASP A 64 8.37 -12.46 -11.37
C ASP A 64 7.59 -13.49 -10.55
N ALA A 65 8.27 -14.41 -9.86
CA ALA A 65 7.61 -15.36 -8.97
C ALA A 65 6.83 -14.66 -7.85
N LEU A 66 7.39 -13.61 -7.26
CA LEU A 66 6.70 -12.79 -6.26
C LEU A 66 5.49 -12.04 -6.85
N ARG A 67 5.62 -11.51 -8.08
CA ARG A 67 4.50 -10.87 -8.79
C ARG A 67 3.36 -11.85 -9.04
N ARG A 68 3.64 -13.08 -9.48
CA ARG A 68 2.64 -14.16 -9.66
C ARG A 68 1.93 -14.48 -8.36
N LYS A 69 2.65 -14.55 -7.25
CA LYS A 69 2.06 -14.78 -5.93
C LYS A 69 1.18 -13.63 -5.44
N LEU A 70 1.44 -12.39 -5.85
CA LEU A 70 0.51 -11.28 -5.60
C LEU A 70 -0.79 -11.44 -6.39
N ILE A 71 -0.72 -11.77 -7.68
CA ILE A 71 -1.91 -12.01 -8.52
C ILE A 71 -2.75 -13.16 -7.93
N GLU A 72 -2.10 -14.23 -7.50
CA GLU A 72 -2.76 -15.39 -6.88
C GLU A 72 -3.58 -15.00 -5.64
N ILE A 73 -3.18 -13.97 -4.88
CA ILE A 73 -3.97 -13.49 -3.72
C ILE A 73 -5.37 -13.08 -4.17
N GLN A 74 -5.46 -12.21 -5.18
CA GLN A 74 -6.72 -11.66 -5.66
C GLN A 74 -7.60 -12.73 -6.29
N ASP A 75 -7.02 -13.60 -7.12
CA ASP A 75 -7.72 -14.72 -7.77
C ASP A 75 -8.29 -15.70 -6.75
N ASN A 76 -7.53 -16.00 -5.70
CA ASN A 76 -8.00 -16.87 -4.63
C ASN A 76 -9.17 -16.25 -3.87
N LEU A 77 -9.08 -14.95 -3.50
CA LEU A 77 -10.16 -14.28 -2.81
C LEU A 77 -11.43 -14.21 -3.66
N ARG A 78 -11.29 -13.90 -4.95
CA ARG A 78 -12.42 -13.86 -5.87
C ARG A 78 -13.11 -15.21 -6.03
N ARG A 79 -12.35 -16.32 -5.97
CA ARG A 79 -12.89 -17.69 -6.08
C ARG A 79 -13.47 -18.24 -4.78
N PHE A 80 -13.00 -17.76 -3.62
CA PHE A 80 -13.37 -18.33 -2.32
C PHE A 80 -14.59 -17.65 -1.70
N TYR A 81 -14.94 -16.47 -2.14
CA TYR A 81 -16.07 -15.72 -1.60
C TYR A 81 -17.12 -15.45 -2.68
N ASP A 82 -18.37 -15.42 -2.24
CA ASP A 82 -19.48 -15.04 -3.12
C ASP A 82 -19.37 -13.56 -3.57
N PRO A 83 -20.10 -13.18 -4.63
CA PRO A 83 -20.03 -11.80 -5.15
C PRO A 83 -20.36 -10.72 -4.12
N VAL A 84 -21.27 -10.98 -3.17
CA VAL A 84 -21.69 -9.99 -2.15
C VAL A 84 -20.54 -9.74 -1.16
N ILE A 85 -19.85 -10.79 -0.76
CA ILE A 85 -18.67 -10.70 0.11
C ILE A 85 -17.50 -10.07 -0.67
N TRP A 86 -17.30 -10.49 -1.92
CA TRP A 86 -16.25 -9.95 -2.78
C TRP A 86 -16.35 -8.43 -2.94
N GLU A 87 -17.56 -7.87 -3.11
CA GLU A 87 -17.76 -6.41 -3.19
C GLU A 87 -17.19 -5.65 -1.99
N LYS A 88 -17.19 -6.26 -0.80
CA LYS A 88 -16.59 -5.68 0.41
C LYS A 88 -15.08 -5.91 0.46
N ILE A 89 -14.62 -7.11 0.12
CA ILE A 89 -13.19 -7.46 0.12
C ILE A 89 -12.43 -6.65 -0.94
N LYS A 90 -13.03 -6.39 -2.11
CA LYS A 90 -12.39 -5.63 -3.19
C LYS A 90 -11.97 -4.21 -2.78
N THR A 91 -12.55 -3.64 -1.71
CA THR A 91 -12.13 -2.33 -1.17
C THR A 91 -10.64 -2.29 -0.84
N ILE A 92 -10.08 -3.42 -0.40
CA ILE A 92 -8.64 -3.58 -0.11
C ILE A 92 -7.80 -3.35 -1.39
N PHE A 93 -8.32 -3.74 -2.56
CA PHE A 93 -7.62 -3.63 -3.83
C PHE A 93 -7.84 -2.28 -4.54
N LEU A 94 -8.93 -1.58 -4.26
CA LEU A 94 -9.12 -0.21 -4.77
C LEU A 94 -8.00 0.74 -4.34
N ARG A 95 -7.44 0.53 -3.15
CA ARG A 95 -6.27 1.30 -2.70
C ARG A 95 -5.04 1.09 -3.56
N GLU A 96 -4.85 -0.12 -4.06
CA GLU A 96 -3.73 -0.43 -4.97
C GLU A 96 -3.93 0.25 -6.34
N ASP A 97 -5.19 0.34 -6.82
CA ASP A 97 -5.49 1.09 -8.05
C ASP A 97 -5.13 2.57 -7.89
N VAL A 98 -5.53 3.20 -6.79
CA VAL A 98 -5.17 4.60 -6.51
C VAL A 98 -3.66 4.79 -6.46
N LYS A 99 -2.92 3.91 -5.78
CA LYS A 99 -1.44 3.94 -5.75
C LYS A 99 -0.84 3.79 -7.13
N ASN A 100 -1.35 2.87 -7.96
CA ASN A 100 -0.89 2.67 -9.33
C ASN A 100 -1.13 3.92 -10.17
N ILE A 101 -2.32 4.51 -10.12
CA ILE A 101 -2.65 5.72 -10.89
C ILE A 101 -1.78 6.91 -10.43
N LYS A 102 -1.56 7.09 -9.13
CA LYS A 102 -0.64 8.11 -8.60
C LYS A 102 0.78 7.90 -9.11
N SER A 103 1.27 6.66 -9.13
CA SER A 103 2.60 6.33 -9.68
C SER A 103 2.69 6.64 -11.18
N ILE A 104 1.63 6.37 -11.95
CA ILE A 104 1.54 6.70 -13.37
C ILE A 104 1.58 8.23 -13.57
N ILE A 105 0.75 8.98 -12.84
CA ILE A 105 0.70 10.45 -12.91
C ILE A 105 2.07 11.05 -12.62
N ARG A 106 2.70 10.67 -11.52
CA ARG A 106 4.07 11.12 -11.17
C ARG A 106 5.07 10.79 -12.28
N GLY A 107 5.05 9.54 -12.76
CA GLY A 107 5.95 9.09 -13.81
C GLY A 107 5.80 9.90 -15.10
N ILE A 108 4.58 10.23 -15.52
CA ILE A 108 4.31 11.05 -16.70
C ILE A 108 4.79 12.50 -16.49
N ILE A 109 4.48 13.11 -15.33
CA ILE A 109 4.92 14.49 -15.00
C ILE A 109 6.45 14.58 -15.01
N HIS A 110 7.13 13.61 -14.41
CA HIS A 110 8.59 13.56 -14.36
C HIS A 110 9.23 13.00 -15.65
N LYS A 111 8.45 12.75 -16.71
CA LYS A 111 8.91 12.21 -17.99
C LYS A 111 9.71 10.89 -17.84
N THR A 112 9.33 10.07 -16.86
CA THR A 112 9.91 8.74 -16.65
C THR A 112 9.55 7.82 -17.81
N GLN A 113 10.49 6.97 -18.24
CA GLN A 113 10.23 6.00 -19.30
C GLN A 113 9.04 5.10 -18.94
N PRO A 114 8.08 4.85 -19.87
CA PRO A 114 6.89 4.05 -19.60
C PRO A 114 7.19 2.65 -19.04
N ARG A 115 8.27 2.02 -19.50
CA ARG A 115 8.71 0.70 -18.99
C ARG A 115 9.05 0.73 -17.50
N ILE A 116 9.67 1.81 -17.01
CA ILE A 116 10.01 1.97 -15.60
C ILE A 116 8.74 2.15 -14.79
N ILE A 117 7.80 2.98 -15.26
CA ILE A 117 6.49 3.18 -14.62
C ILE A 117 5.77 1.83 -14.50
N ILE A 118 5.60 1.11 -15.63
CA ILE A 118 4.88 -0.17 -15.68
C ILE A 118 5.49 -1.19 -14.69
N ASN A 119 6.82 -1.29 -14.65
CA ASN A 119 7.53 -2.21 -13.75
C ASN A 119 7.35 -1.86 -12.25
N SER A 120 7.01 -0.61 -11.93
CA SER A 120 6.76 -0.17 -10.56
C SER A 120 5.34 -0.44 -10.07
N LEU A 121 4.39 -0.72 -10.98
CA LEU A 121 2.99 -0.91 -10.64
C LEU A 121 2.76 -2.22 -9.87
N SER A 122 1.91 -2.14 -8.86
CA SER A 122 1.40 -3.32 -8.17
C SER A 122 0.50 -4.13 -9.12
N PRO A 123 0.64 -5.46 -9.19
CA PRO A 123 -0.27 -6.29 -9.97
C PRO A 123 -1.62 -6.48 -9.26
N LEU A 124 -1.74 -6.00 -8.02
CA LEU A 124 -3.00 -5.96 -7.27
C LEU A 124 -3.78 -4.72 -7.70
N GLY A 125 -5.08 -4.89 -7.86
CA GLY A 125 -6.00 -3.81 -8.24
C GLY A 125 -7.25 -4.36 -8.89
N VAL A 126 -8.28 -3.56 -8.96
CA VAL A 126 -9.54 -3.90 -9.65
C VAL A 126 -9.44 -3.53 -11.13
N ILE A 127 -8.60 -2.55 -11.46
CA ILE A 127 -8.35 -2.09 -12.83
C ILE A 127 -7.50 -3.15 -13.56
N PRO A 128 -7.94 -3.65 -14.74
CA PRO A 128 -7.16 -4.60 -15.52
C PRO A 128 -5.76 -4.07 -15.85
N GLU A 129 -4.74 -4.93 -15.72
CA GLU A 129 -3.34 -4.57 -15.98
C GLU A 129 -3.11 -3.96 -17.38
N GLN A 130 -3.83 -4.45 -18.38
CA GLN A 130 -3.77 -3.90 -19.74
C GLN A 130 -4.18 -2.42 -19.81
N TYR A 131 -5.11 -1.97 -18.94
CA TYR A 131 -5.53 -0.56 -18.90
C TYR A 131 -4.47 0.31 -18.22
N THR A 132 -3.96 -0.13 -17.06
CA THR A 132 -2.90 0.60 -16.35
C THR A 132 -1.63 0.70 -17.21
N THR A 133 -1.27 -0.38 -17.94
CA THR A 133 -0.15 -0.38 -18.90
C THR A 133 -0.36 0.66 -20.01
N ARG A 134 -1.53 0.68 -20.63
CA ARG A 134 -1.83 1.65 -21.70
C ARG A 134 -1.89 3.09 -21.19
N ILE A 135 -2.41 3.31 -19.98
CA ILE A 135 -2.41 4.65 -19.34
C ILE A 135 -0.97 5.10 -19.06
N ALA A 136 -0.10 4.21 -18.58
CA ALA A 136 1.31 4.52 -18.32
C ALA A 136 2.12 4.87 -19.60
N GLN A 137 1.62 4.48 -20.77
CA GLN A 137 2.19 4.81 -22.08
C GLN A 137 1.64 6.14 -22.66
N ALA A 138 0.89 6.91 -21.89
CA ALA A 138 0.35 8.18 -22.34
C ALA A 138 1.47 9.21 -22.57
N LYS A 139 1.27 10.09 -23.56
CA LYS A 139 2.25 11.13 -23.92
C LYS A 139 2.34 12.26 -22.90
N ASN A 140 1.25 12.54 -22.23
CA ASN A 140 1.12 13.59 -21.20
C ASN A 140 -0.08 13.29 -20.29
N ILE A 141 -0.29 14.12 -19.29
CA ILE A 141 -1.38 13.95 -18.31
C ILE A 141 -2.75 14.00 -18.96
N GLN A 142 -2.97 14.88 -19.95
CA GLN A 142 -4.24 14.94 -20.67
C GLN A 142 -4.56 13.62 -21.38
N ASP A 143 -3.61 13.07 -22.15
CA ASP A 143 -3.76 11.77 -22.82
C ASP A 143 -4.01 10.63 -21.81
N ALA A 144 -3.36 10.68 -20.64
CA ALA A 144 -3.60 9.69 -19.60
C ALA A 144 -5.04 9.74 -19.07
N ILE A 145 -5.55 10.94 -18.76
CA ILE A 145 -6.93 11.12 -18.25
C ILE A 145 -7.96 10.78 -19.34
N ASP A 146 -7.71 11.13 -20.59
CA ASP A 146 -8.58 10.77 -21.71
C ASP A 146 -8.68 9.24 -21.87
N ARG A 147 -7.56 8.51 -21.73
CA ARG A 147 -7.56 7.03 -21.69
C ARG A 147 -8.31 6.48 -20.46
N MET A 148 -8.15 7.07 -19.28
CA MET A 148 -8.92 6.69 -18.09
C MET A 148 -10.43 6.85 -18.33
N SER A 149 -10.83 7.89 -19.04
CA SER A 149 -12.24 8.13 -19.41
C SER A 149 -12.74 7.12 -20.43
N VAL A 150 -11.92 6.78 -21.45
CA VAL A 150 -12.25 5.73 -22.44
C VAL A 150 -12.45 4.38 -21.77
N TYR A 151 -11.65 4.06 -20.74
CA TYR A 151 -11.81 2.83 -19.93
C TYR A 151 -12.91 2.94 -18.88
N GLN A 152 -13.64 4.04 -18.82
CA GLN A 152 -14.74 4.28 -17.88
C GLN A 152 -14.34 4.12 -16.41
N LEU A 153 -13.11 4.55 -16.06
CA LEU A 153 -12.66 4.51 -14.69
C LEU A 153 -13.44 5.54 -13.86
N GLU A 154 -14.04 5.11 -12.76
CA GLU A 154 -14.99 5.90 -11.97
C GLU A 154 -14.44 7.24 -11.45
N PHE A 155 -13.13 7.36 -11.28
CA PHE A 155 -12.46 8.60 -10.85
C PHE A 155 -12.11 9.55 -12.01
N ALA A 156 -12.18 9.10 -13.26
CA ALA A 156 -11.79 9.91 -14.42
C ALA A 156 -12.58 11.23 -14.55
N PRO A 157 -13.90 11.27 -14.31
CA PRO A 157 -14.66 12.54 -14.32
C PRO A 157 -14.12 13.56 -13.30
N SER A 158 -13.71 13.11 -12.11
CA SER A 158 -13.16 13.99 -11.08
C SER A 158 -11.83 14.60 -11.47
N LEU A 159 -10.98 13.85 -12.20
CA LEU A 159 -9.73 14.37 -12.77
C LEU A 159 -9.98 15.32 -13.94
N LEU A 160 -10.97 15.01 -14.79
CA LEU A 160 -11.36 15.89 -15.91
C LEU A 160 -11.89 17.25 -15.43
N ALA A 161 -12.54 17.29 -14.27
CA ALA A 161 -13.04 18.54 -13.69
C ALA A 161 -11.94 19.57 -13.37
N LEU A 162 -10.67 19.13 -13.25
CA LEU A 162 -9.51 20.03 -13.09
C LEU A 162 -9.05 20.65 -14.41
N LYS A 163 -9.51 20.14 -15.56
CA LYS A 163 -9.10 20.62 -16.88
C LYS A 163 -9.41 22.10 -17.05
N GLY A 164 -8.42 22.86 -17.52
CA GLY A 164 -8.55 24.30 -17.71
C GLY A 164 -8.23 25.14 -16.49
N SER A 165 -7.90 24.52 -15.34
CA SER A 165 -7.35 25.21 -14.18
C SER A 165 -5.83 25.14 -14.16
N ASP A 166 -5.15 26.12 -13.55
CA ASP A 166 -3.69 26.10 -13.32
C ASP A 166 -3.26 24.89 -12.48
N ARG A 167 -4.19 24.30 -11.73
CA ARG A 167 -4.00 23.12 -10.86
C ARG A 167 -3.89 21.81 -11.64
N PHE A 168 -4.31 21.78 -12.90
CA PHE A 168 -4.26 20.56 -13.71
C PHE A 168 -2.85 20.02 -13.95
N ALA A 169 -1.84 20.88 -13.91
CA ALA A 169 -0.43 20.49 -14.04
C ALA A 169 0.19 20.02 -12.72
N SER A 170 -0.50 20.22 -11.58
CA SER A 170 0.00 19.87 -10.26
C SER A 170 -0.22 18.38 -9.94
N SER A 171 0.86 17.65 -9.68
CA SER A 171 0.79 16.27 -9.19
C SER A 171 0.00 16.17 -7.88
N ALA A 172 0.21 17.11 -6.97
CA ALA A 172 -0.45 17.13 -5.66
C ALA A 172 -1.98 17.25 -5.80
N GLU A 173 -2.46 18.11 -6.70
CA GLU A 173 -3.90 18.29 -6.95
C GLU A 173 -4.54 17.04 -7.58
N LEU A 174 -3.89 16.44 -8.57
CA LEU A 174 -4.38 15.22 -9.20
C LEU A 174 -4.43 14.07 -8.19
N GLU A 175 -3.40 13.94 -7.35
CA GLU A 175 -3.35 12.94 -6.29
C GLU A 175 -4.40 13.19 -5.21
N ARG A 176 -4.62 14.45 -4.83
CA ARG A 176 -5.66 14.84 -3.89
C ARG A 176 -7.05 14.40 -4.39
N VAL A 177 -7.37 14.71 -5.64
CA VAL A 177 -8.67 14.32 -6.24
C VAL A 177 -8.87 12.81 -6.19
N LEU A 178 -7.81 12.02 -6.46
CA LEU A 178 -7.85 10.55 -6.36
C LEU A 178 -8.06 10.08 -4.92
N GLU A 179 -7.41 10.70 -3.95
CA GLU A 179 -7.59 10.36 -2.53
C GLU A 179 -9.02 10.66 -2.07
N PHE A 180 -9.55 11.84 -2.39
CA PHE A 180 -10.93 12.20 -2.04
C PHE A 180 -11.95 11.28 -2.71
N TRP A 181 -11.76 10.96 -4.00
CA TRP A 181 -12.59 9.98 -4.68
C TRP A 181 -12.55 8.62 -3.97
N TYR A 182 -11.36 8.14 -3.62
CA TYR A 182 -11.18 6.84 -2.97
C TYR A 182 -11.92 6.77 -1.64
N PHE A 183 -11.70 7.72 -0.74
CA PHE A 183 -12.33 7.68 0.58
C PHE A 183 -13.84 7.86 0.49
N SER A 184 -14.32 8.72 -0.39
CA SER A 184 -15.77 8.85 -0.67
C SER A 184 -16.36 7.54 -1.23
N LYS A 185 -15.65 6.86 -2.13
CA LYS A 185 -16.08 5.56 -2.66
C LYS A 185 -16.12 4.49 -1.57
N ILE A 186 -15.12 4.42 -0.70
CA ILE A 186 -15.10 3.48 0.42
C ILE A 186 -16.28 3.76 1.36
N GLU A 187 -16.54 5.00 1.72
CA GLU A 187 -17.68 5.36 2.55
C GLU A 187 -19.02 4.90 1.95
N GLN A 188 -19.19 5.07 0.62
CA GLN A 188 -20.38 4.58 -0.09
C GLN A 188 -20.54 3.06 -0.01
N ILE A 189 -19.43 2.31 -0.19
CA ILE A 189 -19.44 0.83 -0.14
C ILE A 189 -19.70 0.33 1.28
N LEU A 190 -19.21 1.03 2.29
CA LEU A 190 -19.33 0.67 3.70
C LEU A 190 -20.62 1.19 4.36
N LYS A 191 -21.64 1.57 3.58
CA LYS A 191 -22.98 1.88 4.12
C LYS A 191 -23.60 0.63 4.74
N GLY A 192 -24.33 0.82 5.85
CA GLY A 192 -24.96 -0.26 6.60
C GLY A 192 -24.35 -0.45 8.00
N SER A 193 -24.64 -1.57 8.64
CA SER A 193 -24.19 -1.89 10.02
C SER A 193 -23.76 -3.35 10.10
N GLY A 194 -23.06 -3.67 11.18
CA GLY A 194 -22.61 -5.00 11.53
C GLY A 194 -21.08 -5.12 11.63
N GLU A 195 -20.64 -6.13 12.38
CA GLU A 195 -19.24 -6.33 12.77
C GLU A 195 -18.23 -6.23 11.61
N ASN A 196 -18.56 -6.83 10.46
CA ASN A 196 -17.69 -6.81 9.29
C ASN A 196 -17.55 -5.39 8.68
N ILE A 197 -18.65 -4.62 8.67
CA ILE A 197 -18.64 -3.24 8.20
C ILE A 197 -17.85 -2.35 9.17
N ASP A 198 -18.05 -2.55 10.46
CA ASP A 198 -17.37 -1.75 11.49
C ASP A 198 -15.86 -2.03 11.48
N LEU A 199 -15.45 -3.28 11.21
CA LEU A 199 -14.05 -3.64 11.05
C LEU A 199 -13.41 -2.98 9.81
N LEU A 200 -14.13 -2.97 8.68
CA LEU A 200 -13.68 -2.29 7.46
C LEU A 200 -13.62 -0.76 7.66
N ARG A 201 -14.60 -0.17 8.36
CA ARG A 201 -14.56 1.26 8.73
C ARG A 201 -13.36 1.59 9.60
N LYS A 202 -13.04 0.71 10.56
CA LYS A 202 -11.86 0.89 11.40
C LYS A 202 -10.56 0.83 10.59
N ALA A 203 -10.46 -0.06 9.60
CA ALA A 203 -9.34 -0.09 8.68
C ALA A 203 -9.24 1.21 7.86
N ASN A 204 -10.37 1.69 7.32
CA ASN A 204 -10.44 2.94 6.58
C ASN A 204 -10.04 4.14 7.44
N MET A 205 -10.51 4.20 8.70
CA MET A 205 -10.13 5.24 9.66
C MET A 205 -8.61 5.26 9.92
N ILE A 206 -7.96 4.10 10.06
CA ILE A 206 -6.50 4.00 10.20
C ILE A 206 -5.81 4.54 8.95
N GLU A 207 -6.33 4.23 7.77
CA GLU A 207 -5.76 4.68 6.51
C GLU A 207 -5.89 6.20 6.32
N ILE A 208 -7.04 6.78 6.71
CA ILE A 208 -7.23 8.24 6.76
C ILE A 208 -6.23 8.88 7.72
N ASP A 209 -6.08 8.34 8.95
CA ASP A 209 -5.11 8.86 9.92
C ASP A 209 -3.69 8.89 9.32
N ILE A 210 -3.26 7.79 8.71
CA ILE A 210 -1.94 7.68 8.08
C ILE A 210 -1.77 8.70 6.95
N THR A 211 -2.79 8.85 6.11
CA THR A 211 -2.79 9.81 5.00
C THR A 211 -2.68 11.25 5.53
N ASN A 212 -3.50 11.60 6.51
CA ASN A 212 -3.53 12.94 7.09
C ASN A 212 -2.27 13.27 7.89
N ILE A 213 -1.73 12.33 8.66
CA ILE A 213 -0.46 12.53 9.39
C ILE A 213 0.68 12.77 8.40
N ASN A 214 0.80 11.96 7.36
CA ASN A 214 1.83 12.14 6.34
C ASN A 214 1.68 13.50 5.61
N THR A 215 0.45 13.91 5.32
CA THR A 215 0.16 15.23 4.73
C THR A 215 0.60 16.36 5.67
N LEU A 216 0.26 16.27 6.96
CA LEU A 216 0.65 17.25 7.97
C LEU A 216 2.18 17.37 8.09
N LEU A 217 2.89 16.23 8.16
CA LEU A 217 4.34 16.24 8.31
C LEU A 217 5.04 16.85 7.09
N ARG A 218 4.58 16.53 5.88
CA ARG A 218 5.11 17.14 4.65
C ARG A 218 4.85 18.65 4.60
N TYR A 219 3.67 19.09 5.04
CA TYR A 219 3.31 20.49 5.09
C TYR A 219 4.18 21.26 6.08
N VAL A 220 4.46 20.69 7.25
CA VAL A 220 5.31 21.32 8.28
C VAL A 220 6.80 21.32 7.88
N ASP A 221 7.25 20.26 7.19
CA ASP A 221 8.65 20.13 6.72
C ASP A 221 8.99 21.11 5.59
N ALA A 222 8.04 21.35 4.69
CA ALA A 222 8.23 22.23 3.52
C ALA A 222 6.96 23.05 3.22
N PRO A 223 6.64 24.07 4.04
CA PRO A 223 5.39 24.83 3.92
C PRO A 223 5.29 25.62 2.61
N ASP A 224 6.42 26.03 2.04
CA ASP A 224 6.50 26.82 0.80
C ASP A 224 6.89 25.96 -0.42
N SER A 225 6.71 24.64 -0.34
CA SER A 225 7.02 23.77 -1.49
C SER A 225 6.09 24.08 -2.67
N PRO A 226 6.53 23.85 -3.94
CA PRO A 226 5.66 24.02 -5.11
C PRO A 226 4.37 23.21 -5.06
N GLU A 227 4.37 22.13 -4.27
CA GLU A 227 3.22 21.24 -4.06
C GLU A 227 2.18 21.84 -3.11
N THR A 228 2.60 22.71 -2.16
CA THR A 228 1.76 23.34 -1.14
C THR A 228 1.55 24.83 -1.37
N ALA A 229 2.33 25.44 -2.27
CA ALA A 229 2.32 26.88 -2.53
C ALA A 229 0.90 27.38 -2.88
N GLY A 230 0.41 28.33 -2.12
CA GLY A 230 -0.91 28.95 -2.31
C GLY A 230 -2.12 28.10 -1.88
N SER A 231 -1.89 26.95 -1.25
CA SER A 231 -2.97 26.11 -0.68
C SER A 231 -2.80 25.96 0.82
N THR A 232 -3.91 26.03 1.56
CA THR A 232 -3.90 25.71 2.99
C THR A 232 -3.90 24.19 3.18
N ILE A 233 -3.34 23.69 4.27
CA ILE A 233 -3.34 22.25 4.59
C ILE A 233 -4.77 21.66 4.60
N GLU A 234 -5.77 22.46 4.98
CA GLU A 234 -7.17 22.08 5.00
C GLU A 234 -7.65 21.47 3.68
N HIS A 235 -7.11 21.99 2.56
CA HIS A 235 -7.43 21.51 1.22
C HIS A 235 -7.04 20.04 0.97
N PHE A 236 -6.07 19.50 1.72
CA PHE A 236 -5.54 18.15 1.55
C PHE A 236 -5.99 17.17 2.64
N LEU A 237 -6.60 17.63 3.73
CA LEU A 237 -7.03 16.77 4.82
C LEU A 237 -8.34 16.05 4.51
N ILE A 238 -8.42 14.79 4.94
CA ILE A 238 -9.57 13.90 4.71
C ILE A 238 -10.32 13.73 6.04
N GLU A 239 -11.63 13.84 6.00
CA GLU A 239 -12.51 13.60 7.15
C GLU A 239 -12.66 12.09 7.45
N GLY A 240 -13.05 11.74 8.67
CA GLY A 240 -13.36 10.38 9.07
C GLY A 240 -12.21 9.62 9.74
N GLY A 241 -11.07 10.27 9.98
CA GLY A 241 -9.98 9.75 10.80
C GLY A 241 -10.23 9.88 12.31
N SER A 242 -9.30 9.38 13.13
CA SER A 242 -9.31 9.56 14.60
C SER A 242 -8.99 11.00 15.02
N TYR A 243 -8.26 11.73 14.17
CA TYR A 243 -7.95 13.14 14.37
C TYR A 243 -8.83 13.99 13.47
N SER A 244 -9.54 14.97 14.06
CA SER A 244 -10.35 15.89 13.26
C SER A 244 -9.44 16.80 12.39
N PRO A 245 -9.86 17.19 11.17
CA PRO A 245 -9.11 18.13 10.35
C PRO A 245 -8.77 19.43 11.10
N LYS A 246 -9.70 19.97 11.88
CA LYS A 246 -9.47 21.18 12.70
C LYS A 246 -8.31 21.03 13.68
N TYR A 247 -8.16 19.85 14.30
CA TYR A 247 -7.04 19.57 15.20
C TYR A 247 -5.72 19.54 14.42
N LEU A 248 -5.69 18.90 13.25
CA LEU A 248 -4.49 18.81 12.40
C LEU A 248 -4.09 20.18 11.83
N ILE A 249 -5.07 21.03 11.46
CA ILE A 249 -4.82 22.42 11.04
C ILE A 249 -4.15 23.20 12.18
N ASN A 250 -4.62 23.06 13.40
CA ASN A 250 -3.97 23.73 14.55
C ASN A 250 -2.53 23.23 14.75
N LEU A 251 -2.24 21.97 14.49
CA LEU A 251 -0.88 21.43 14.57
C LEU A 251 0.02 21.91 13.43
N SER A 252 -0.53 22.21 12.26
CA SER A 252 0.28 22.67 11.11
C SER A 252 0.94 24.04 11.34
N HIS A 253 0.45 24.82 12.31
CA HIS A 253 1.08 26.08 12.73
C HIS A 253 2.30 25.87 13.65
N THR A 254 2.65 24.61 13.93
CA THR A 254 3.82 24.25 14.74
C THR A 254 5.05 24.15 13.81
N ASN A 255 6.12 24.88 14.12
CA ASN A 255 7.28 24.98 13.22
C ASN A 255 8.23 23.77 13.26
N LEU A 256 8.06 22.85 14.23
CA LEU A 256 8.96 21.72 14.42
C LEU A 256 8.21 20.39 14.35
N ILE A 257 8.68 19.47 13.52
CA ILE A 257 8.15 18.10 13.42
C ILE A 257 8.14 17.42 14.78
N SER A 258 9.20 17.58 15.59
CA SER A 258 9.28 16.98 16.92
C SER A 258 8.12 17.39 17.84
N ASP A 259 7.66 18.64 17.75
CA ASP A 259 6.56 19.13 18.58
C ASP A 259 5.19 18.70 18.02
N VAL A 260 5.07 18.60 16.70
CA VAL A 260 3.90 17.98 16.06
C VAL A 260 3.77 16.55 16.53
N ILE A 261 4.84 15.76 16.48
CA ILE A 261 4.83 14.36 16.89
C ILE A 261 4.48 14.20 18.38
N LYS A 262 5.04 15.01 19.27
CA LYS A 262 4.69 14.97 20.72
C LYS A 262 3.21 15.23 20.95
N LYS A 263 2.58 16.12 20.18
CA LYS A 263 1.15 16.44 20.29
C LYS A 263 0.27 15.36 19.64
N LEU A 264 0.72 14.77 18.50
CA LEU A 264 0.04 13.66 17.83
C LEU A 264 0.17 12.34 18.59
N ALA A 265 1.20 12.16 19.39
CA ALA A 265 1.54 10.91 20.09
C ALA A 265 0.54 10.52 21.21
N GLY A 266 -0.69 11.04 21.20
CA GLY A 266 -1.78 10.55 22.05
C GLY A 266 -2.09 9.08 21.75
N LYS A 267 -1.83 8.23 22.70
CA LYS A 267 -2.22 6.82 22.90
C LYS A 267 -2.14 5.83 21.72
N LYS A 268 -2.62 6.15 20.50
CA LYS A 268 -2.81 5.15 19.43
C LYS A 268 -1.55 4.89 18.61
N TYR A 269 -0.84 5.94 18.19
CA TYR A 269 0.35 5.85 17.32
C TYR A 269 1.64 6.19 18.06
N GLN A 270 1.59 6.44 19.38
CA GLN A 270 2.68 7.05 20.15
C GLN A 270 4.01 6.33 20.00
N SER A 271 4.06 5.02 20.23
CA SER A 271 5.31 4.25 20.17
C SER A 271 5.94 4.30 18.77
N TYR A 272 5.12 4.18 17.73
CA TYR A 272 5.57 4.20 16.33
C TYR A 272 6.06 5.58 15.90
N LEU A 273 5.35 6.63 16.27
CA LEU A 273 5.74 8.00 15.92
C LEU A 273 6.99 8.45 16.69
N MET A 274 7.17 8.02 17.93
CA MET A 274 8.38 8.30 18.71
C MET A 274 9.59 7.53 18.18
N GLU A 275 9.42 6.27 17.77
CA GLU A 275 10.46 5.49 17.11
C GLU A 275 10.88 6.13 15.78
N ALA A 276 9.90 6.55 14.96
CA ALA A 276 10.17 7.28 13.74
C ALA A 276 10.89 8.61 13.98
N LEU A 277 10.54 9.33 15.05
CA LEU A 277 11.18 10.60 15.39
C LEU A 277 12.68 10.42 15.71
N ASN A 278 13.04 9.34 16.43
CA ASN A 278 14.44 9.04 16.72
C ASN A 278 15.22 8.78 15.41
N CYS A 279 14.69 7.98 14.49
CA CYS A 279 15.32 7.77 13.18
C CYS A 279 15.36 9.05 12.33
N TYR A 280 14.29 9.84 12.35
CA TYR A 280 14.23 11.13 11.63
C TYR A 280 15.29 12.13 12.11
N GLN A 281 15.63 12.16 13.39
CA GLN A 281 16.67 13.04 13.92
C GLN A 281 18.05 12.75 13.28
N GLU A 282 18.31 11.51 12.89
CA GLU A 282 19.56 11.08 12.26
C GLU A 282 19.50 11.22 10.73
N THR A 283 18.38 10.83 10.11
CA THR A 283 18.25 10.69 8.65
C THR A 283 17.66 11.93 7.97
N GLN A 284 16.88 12.73 8.67
CA GLN A 284 16.05 13.84 8.17
C GLN A 284 15.05 13.39 7.08
N LEU A 285 14.64 12.10 7.09
CA LEU A 285 13.76 11.54 6.08
C LEU A 285 12.35 11.33 6.66
N LEU A 286 11.34 12.00 6.08
CA LEU A 286 9.93 11.80 6.43
C LEU A 286 9.43 10.37 6.17
N SER A 287 10.10 9.62 5.31
CA SER A 287 9.79 8.20 5.05
C SER A 287 9.86 7.31 6.29
N GLU A 288 10.57 7.72 7.35
CA GLU A 288 10.61 7.00 8.61
C GLU A 288 9.22 6.97 9.28
N PHE A 289 8.51 8.10 9.27
CA PHE A 289 7.13 8.16 9.78
C PHE A 289 6.16 7.34 8.93
N GLU A 290 6.28 7.43 7.59
CA GLU A 290 5.47 6.63 6.66
C GLU A 290 5.66 5.12 6.93
N ASN A 291 6.91 4.69 7.15
CA ASN A 291 7.26 3.30 7.42
C ASN A 291 6.67 2.82 8.75
N GLN A 292 6.86 3.58 9.83
CA GLN A 292 6.36 3.20 11.16
C GLN A 292 4.81 3.18 11.21
N LEU A 293 4.14 4.14 10.59
CA LEU A 293 2.68 4.13 10.49
C LEU A 293 2.16 2.95 9.67
N ARG A 294 2.87 2.58 8.60
CA ARG A 294 2.58 1.38 7.80
C ARG A 294 2.77 0.11 8.62
N ILE A 295 3.82 0.02 9.44
CA ILE A 295 4.06 -1.12 10.34
C ILE A 295 2.93 -1.22 11.36
N TYR A 296 2.47 -0.10 11.92
CA TYR A 296 1.30 -0.08 12.80
C TYR A 296 0.07 -0.70 12.12
N ALA A 297 -0.29 -0.22 10.92
CA ALA A 297 -1.44 -0.74 10.17
C ALA A 297 -1.29 -2.24 9.87
N LEU A 298 -0.10 -2.66 9.48
CA LEU A 298 0.21 -4.05 9.18
C LEU A 298 0.10 -4.96 10.40
N ARG A 299 0.63 -4.54 11.56
CA ARG A 299 0.47 -5.28 12.83
C ARG A 299 -1.00 -5.40 13.23
N TRP A 300 -1.75 -4.32 13.11
CA TRP A 300 -3.19 -4.37 13.40
C TRP A 300 -3.92 -5.34 12.47
N LEU A 301 -3.67 -5.28 11.14
CA LEU A 301 -4.26 -6.19 10.16
C LEU A 301 -3.86 -7.65 10.40
N SER A 302 -2.63 -7.92 10.82
CA SER A 302 -2.13 -9.28 11.06
C SER A 302 -2.84 -10.00 12.22
N LEU A 303 -3.39 -9.25 13.16
CA LEU A 303 -4.15 -9.79 14.30
C LEU A 303 -5.61 -10.14 13.91
N LEU A 304 -6.14 -9.58 12.84
CA LEU A 304 -7.56 -9.73 12.48
C LEU A 304 -8.02 -11.18 12.25
N PRO A 305 -7.22 -12.09 11.67
CA PRO A 305 -7.62 -13.50 11.54
C PRO A 305 -7.90 -14.20 12.88
N LYS A 306 -7.30 -13.70 13.98
CA LYS A 306 -7.52 -14.20 15.34
C LYS A 306 -8.67 -13.46 16.03
N LEU A 307 -8.77 -12.14 15.84
CA LEU A 307 -9.76 -11.28 16.49
C LEU A 307 -11.16 -11.35 15.86
N SER A 308 -11.24 -11.53 14.54
CA SER A 308 -12.50 -11.69 13.80
C SER A 308 -12.44 -12.95 12.92
N PRO A 309 -12.52 -14.13 13.54
CA PRO A 309 -12.26 -15.41 12.87
C PRO A 309 -13.33 -15.83 11.88
N PHE A 310 -14.55 -15.32 11.99
CA PHE A 310 -15.70 -15.74 11.19
C PHE A 310 -16.14 -14.72 10.13
N GLY A 311 -15.40 -13.60 10.01
CA GLY A 311 -15.76 -12.48 9.15
C GLY A 311 -14.65 -12.04 8.20
N VAL A 312 -14.74 -10.78 7.80
CA VAL A 312 -13.81 -10.11 6.87
C VAL A 312 -12.39 -9.97 7.43
N GLY A 313 -12.19 -10.15 8.74
CA GLY A 313 -10.87 -10.09 9.36
C GLY A 313 -9.88 -11.09 8.80
N VAL A 314 -10.34 -12.29 8.40
CA VAL A 314 -9.47 -13.33 7.83
C VAL A 314 -8.91 -12.93 6.45
N PRO A 315 -9.73 -12.54 5.45
CA PRO A 315 -9.18 -12.06 4.17
C PRO A 315 -8.33 -10.80 4.30
N MET A 316 -8.70 -9.83 5.16
CA MET A 316 -7.90 -8.63 5.40
C MET A 316 -6.51 -8.98 5.94
N GLY A 317 -6.46 -9.80 6.99
CA GLY A 317 -5.21 -10.23 7.59
C GLY A 317 -4.35 -11.08 6.64
N TYR A 318 -4.96 -11.99 5.87
CA TYR A 318 -4.24 -12.78 4.88
C TYR A 318 -3.55 -11.92 3.83
N VAL A 319 -4.26 -10.93 3.26
CA VAL A 319 -3.68 -10.01 2.27
C VAL A 319 -2.50 -9.25 2.88
N ALA A 320 -2.65 -8.73 4.08
CA ALA A 320 -1.60 -7.98 4.76
C ALA A 320 -0.36 -8.85 5.05
N LEU A 321 -0.55 -10.02 5.63
CA LEU A 321 0.53 -10.97 5.96
C LEU A 321 1.26 -11.44 4.70
N LYS A 322 0.52 -11.80 3.63
CA LYS A 322 1.13 -12.28 2.39
C LYS A 322 1.89 -11.16 1.65
N LYS A 323 1.39 -9.93 1.68
CA LYS A 323 2.10 -8.77 1.13
C LYS A 323 3.40 -8.50 1.90
N SER A 324 3.38 -8.64 3.21
CA SER A 324 4.57 -8.50 4.05
C SER A 324 5.60 -9.60 3.77
N GLU A 325 5.19 -10.87 3.70
CA GLU A 325 6.08 -11.96 3.32
C GLU A 325 6.78 -11.68 1.97
N ILE A 326 6.00 -11.28 0.95
CA ILE A 326 6.54 -10.96 -0.38
C ILE A 326 7.53 -9.78 -0.31
N ARG A 327 7.24 -8.78 0.50
CA ARG A 327 8.13 -7.62 0.71
C ARG A 327 9.45 -8.07 1.36
N ASN A 328 9.37 -8.90 2.39
CA ASN A 328 10.54 -9.43 3.07
C ASN A 328 11.43 -10.26 2.13
N ILE A 329 10.84 -11.17 1.33
CA ILE A 329 11.61 -11.94 0.35
C ILE A 329 12.25 -11.01 -0.69
N ARG A 330 11.53 -9.98 -1.16
CA ARG A 330 12.08 -8.99 -2.10
C ARG A 330 13.23 -8.20 -1.49
N TRP A 331 13.12 -7.83 -0.22
CA TRP A 331 14.17 -7.14 0.52
C TRP A 331 15.42 -8.02 0.67
N ILE A 332 15.25 -9.28 1.09
CA ILE A 332 16.34 -10.25 1.21
C ILE A 332 17.03 -10.44 -0.15
N ALA A 333 16.25 -10.65 -1.23
CA ALA A 333 16.82 -10.82 -2.57
C ALA A 333 17.62 -9.59 -3.03
N LYS A 334 17.13 -8.37 -2.75
CA LYS A 334 17.87 -7.13 -3.03
C LYS A 334 19.12 -7.01 -2.17
N GLY A 335 19.03 -7.34 -0.89
CA GLY A 335 20.18 -7.32 0.02
C GLY A 335 21.31 -8.27 -0.44
N ILE A 336 20.95 -9.49 -0.81
CA ILE A 336 21.90 -10.46 -1.38
C ILE A 336 22.52 -9.93 -2.68
N LEU A 337 21.69 -9.38 -3.59
CA LEU A 337 22.16 -8.81 -4.85
C LEU A 337 23.13 -7.64 -4.66
N SER A 338 22.89 -6.81 -3.64
CA SER A 338 23.71 -5.64 -3.31
C SER A 338 24.90 -5.94 -2.40
N GLY A 339 25.05 -7.21 -1.95
CA GLY A 339 26.14 -7.61 -1.06
C GLY A 339 26.03 -7.04 0.36
N PHE A 340 24.81 -6.78 0.84
CA PHE A 340 24.59 -6.28 2.21
C PHE A 340 24.93 -7.37 3.23
N GLU A 341 25.47 -6.94 4.38
CA GLU A 341 25.69 -7.82 5.52
C GLU A 341 24.36 -8.46 5.99
N PRO A 342 24.35 -9.76 6.32
CA PRO A 342 23.13 -10.45 6.76
C PRO A 342 22.44 -9.74 7.93
N LYS A 343 23.23 -9.20 8.87
CA LYS A 343 22.70 -8.46 10.02
C LYS A 343 21.86 -7.26 9.58
N PHE A 344 22.34 -6.47 8.62
CA PHE A 344 21.61 -5.32 8.07
C PHE A 344 20.33 -5.76 7.35
N ILE A 345 20.37 -6.88 6.62
CA ILE A 345 19.17 -7.44 5.98
C ILE A 345 18.13 -7.81 7.04
N ILE A 346 18.54 -8.51 8.11
CA ILE A 346 17.67 -9.01 9.19
C ILE A 346 17.03 -7.87 9.99
N GLU A 347 17.77 -6.81 10.28
CA GLU A 347 17.28 -5.63 11.01
C GLU A 347 16.12 -4.93 10.27
N ASN A 348 16.09 -5.03 8.94
CA ASN A 348 15.07 -4.41 8.08
C ASN A 348 13.95 -5.36 7.63
N ILE A 349 13.91 -6.61 8.12
CA ILE A 349 12.78 -7.53 7.92
C ILE A 349 11.59 -7.10 8.77
N GLU A 350 10.41 -7.05 8.15
CA GLU A 350 9.14 -6.79 8.87
C GLU A 350 8.80 -7.95 9.80
N ARG A 351 8.94 -7.75 11.10
CA ARG A 351 8.62 -8.75 12.14
C ARG A 351 7.15 -8.60 12.55
N ILE A 352 6.28 -9.44 11.97
CA ILE A 352 4.83 -9.34 12.17
C ILE A 352 4.25 -10.58 12.86
N GLN A 353 4.96 -11.70 12.78
CA GLN A 353 4.58 -12.99 13.38
C GLN A 353 5.41 -13.29 14.63
#